data_9ec409428c246e525764735692ba38b2
#
_entry.id   9ec409428c246e525764735692ba38b2
#
_cell.length_a   1.000
_cell.length_b   1.000
_cell.length_c   1.000
_cell.angle_alpha   90.00
_cell.angle_beta   90.00
_cell.angle_gamma   90.00
#
_symmetry.space_group_name_H-M   'P 1'
#
loop_
_entity.id
_entity.type
_entity.pdbx_description
1 polymer ?
#
loop_
_entity_poly.entity_id
_entity_poly.type
_entity_poly.pdbx_seq_one_letter_code
_entity_poly.pdbx_strand_id
1 'polypeptide(L)'
;MTSDPEELFDLDADRPDLSGAVLLHTLDGFVDAGAAVRLARATLLAGDAPIVARFDVDQLHDYRARRPVMHFDVDHWSDYDTPQLAVHLLHDQDETPFLLLAGPEPDALWERFTAAVALLVERLGVRMVVGLDAFPMSVPHTRPTPIIVHGSRRELFADYRAWLGQIMVPASAGHLIEYRLGAAGIDTLGIAAPVPPYLAQAEFPTAALALLREVGARTGLRLDVSSLEDVDSGTREAIDREVSASEELTALVAALERQYDTAAAAARTAIADGDLPSADELGAELERFLAEQSRGE
;
A
#
# COMPACT_ATOMS: atom_id res chain seq x y z
N MET A 1 11.46 22.25 -22.56
CA MET A 1 12.45 21.16 -22.67
C MET A 1 12.04 20.15 -21.60
N THR A 2 11.61 18.97 -21.98
CA THR A 2 11.39 17.86 -21.03
C THR A 2 12.75 17.42 -20.55
N SER A 3 13.08 17.65 -19.28
CA SER A 3 14.32 17.16 -18.67
C SER A 3 14.32 15.63 -18.76
N ASP A 4 15.48 15.04 -19.04
CA ASP A 4 15.65 13.59 -19.21
C ASP A 4 15.28 12.86 -17.90
N PRO A 5 14.38 11.86 -17.93
CA PRO A 5 14.09 11.05 -16.76
C PRO A 5 15.32 10.32 -16.19
N GLU A 6 16.30 9.99 -17.04
CA GLU A 6 17.54 9.32 -16.63
C GLU A 6 18.39 10.16 -15.67
N GLU A 7 18.30 11.48 -15.73
CA GLU A 7 19.00 12.39 -14.81
C GLU A 7 18.42 12.38 -13.38
N LEU A 8 17.31 11.68 -13.14
CA LEU A 8 16.69 11.61 -11.81
C LEU A 8 17.23 10.50 -10.92
N PHE A 9 18.03 9.58 -11.45
CA PHE A 9 18.53 8.47 -10.65
C PHE A 9 19.94 8.05 -11.06
N ASP A 10 20.66 7.51 -10.10
CA ASP A 10 21.89 6.77 -10.30
C ASP A 10 21.63 5.29 -10.14
N LEU A 11 22.06 4.49 -11.12
CA LEU A 11 21.94 3.02 -11.13
C LEU A 11 23.30 2.38 -10.88
N ASP A 12 23.38 1.49 -9.88
CA ASP A 12 24.61 0.76 -9.55
C ASP A 12 25.06 -0.09 -10.76
N ALA A 13 26.30 0.13 -11.17
CA ALA A 13 26.92 -0.60 -12.29
C ALA A 13 27.27 -2.05 -11.93
N ASP A 14 27.54 -2.33 -10.66
CA ASP A 14 28.00 -3.64 -10.16
C ASP A 14 26.84 -4.53 -9.67
N ARG A 15 25.58 -4.11 -9.91
CA ARG A 15 24.39 -4.87 -9.53
C ARG A 15 24.35 -6.26 -10.20
N PRO A 16 23.75 -7.27 -9.54
CA PRO A 16 23.52 -8.57 -10.17
C PRO A 16 22.49 -8.49 -11.31
N ASP A 17 22.33 -9.59 -12.05
CA ASP A 17 21.21 -9.75 -12.98
C ASP A 17 19.89 -9.88 -12.19
N LEU A 18 18.95 -8.97 -12.45
CA LEU A 18 17.65 -8.88 -11.80
C LEU A 18 16.49 -9.17 -12.75
N SER A 19 16.80 -9.73 -13.91
CA SER A 19 15.80 -10.07 -14.93
C SER A 19 14.73 -11.02 -14.36
N GLY A 20 13.48 -10.63 -14.50
CA GLY A 20 12.31 -11.37 -13.97
C GLY A 20 11.98 -11.08 -12.50
N ALA A 21 12.73 -10.20 -11.83
CA ALA A 21 12.38 -9.78 -10.48
C ALA A 21 11.01 -9.05 -10.41
N VAL A 22 10.42 -9.04 -9.22
CA VAL A 22 9.28 -8.18 -8.87
C VAL A 22 9.81 -6.90 -8.25
N LEU A 23 9.22 -5.76 -8.60
CA LEU A 23 9.46 -4.49 -7.93
C LEU A 23 8.24 -4.14 -7.06
N LEU A 24 8.44 -4.13 -5.75
CA LEU A 24 7.46 -3.55 -4.83
C LEU A 24 7.71 -2.05 -4.69
N HIS A 25 6.66 -1.24 -4.49
CA HIS A 25 6.85 0.14 -4.07
C HIS A 25 6.02 0.47 -2.83
N THR A 26 6.66 1.20 -1.90
CA THR A 26 6.12 1.62 -0.61
C THR A 26 6.52 3.07 -0.36
N LEU A 27 5.94 3.99 -1.14
CA LEU A 27 6.20 5.40 -1.00
C LEU A 27 5.47 5.98 0.22
N ASP A 28 6.12 6.86 0.98
CA ASP A 28 5.48 7.61 2.07
C ASP A 28 4.57 8.69 1.48
N GLY A 29 3.33 8.31 1.17
CA GLY A 29 2.38 9.13 0.46
C GLY A 29 1.40 9.87 1.37
N PHE A 30 0.26 10.26 0.78
CA PHE A 30 -0.79 11.06 1.40
C PHE A 30 -1.52 10.32 2.54
N VAL A 31 -1.74 9.03 2.41
CA VAL A 31 -2.47 8.20 3.38
C VAL A 31 -1.71 6.90 3.61
N ASP A 32 -1.47 6.58 4.87
CA ASP A 32 -1.01 5.26 5.33
C ASP A 32 -1.76 4.94 6.64
N ALA A 33 -3.02 4.53 6.49
CA ALA A 33 -3.85 4.20 7.64
C ALA A 33 -3.28 3.02 8.41
N GLY A 34 -3.27 3.13 9.73
CA GLY A 34 -2.69 2.10 10.59
C GLY A 34 -1.17 1.98 10.46
N ALA A 35 -0.51 2.93 9.78
CA ALA A 35 0.90 2.86 9.41
C ALA A 35 1.26 1.54 8.71
N ALA A 36 0.31 0.94 8.00
CA ALA A 36 0.42 -0.43 7.50
C ALA A 36 1.51 -0.57 6.42
N VAL A 37 1.61 0.40 5.49
CA VAL A 37 2.66 0.39 4.45
C VAL A 37 4.03 0.63 5.07
N ARG A 38 4.13 1.55 6.04
CA ARG A 38 5.36 1.81 6.79
C ARG A 38 5.84 0.57 7.57
N LEU A 39 4.92 -0.13 8.25
CA LEU A 39 5.23 -1.36 8.97
C LEU A 39 5.67 -2.49 8.02
N ALA A 40 4.96 -2.66 6.89
CA ALA A 40 5.34 -3.62 5.85
C ALA A 40 6.74 -3.33 5.31
N ARG A 41 7.03 -2.06 4.97
CA ARG A 41 8.36 -1.62 4.53
C ARG A 41 9.44 -1.87 5.58
N ALA A 42 9.18 -1.52 6.83
CA ALA A 42 10.14 -1.74 7.91
C ALA A 42 10.46 -3.23 8.09
N THR A 43 9.47 -4.11 7.96
CA THR A 43 9.66 -5.56 7.99
C THR A 43 10.54 -6.04 6.83
N LEU A 44 10.28 -5.56 5.62
CA LEU A 44 11.08 -5.93 4.44
C LEU A 44 12.52 -5.43 4.52
N LEU A 45 12.76 -4.26 5.11
CA LEU A 45 14.09 -3.64 5.24
C LEU A 45 14.83 -4.02 6.53
N ALA A 46 14.31 -4.96 7.33
CA ALA A 46 14.93 -5.34 8.60
C ALA A 46 16.27 -6.07 8.45
N GLY A 47 16.59 -6.59 7.26
CA GLY A 47 17.82 -7.31 6.93
C GLY A 47 18.81 -6.49 6.12
N ASP A 48 19.70 -7.19 5.42
CA ASP A 48 20.59 -6.59 4.42
C ASP A 48 19.77 -6.16 3.20
N ALA A 49 19.83 -4.89 2.84
CA ALA A 49 19.04 -4.29 1.80
C ALA A 49 19.89 -3.32 0.94
N PRO A 50 20.87 -3.85 0.17
CA PRO A 50 21.73 -3.01 -0.65
C PRO A 50 20.92 -2.20 -1.66
N ILE A 51 21.37 -0.97 -1.89
CA ILE A 51 20.73 -0.06 -2.83
C ILE A 51 21.28 -0.31 -4.23
N VAL A 52 20.39 -0.59 -5.19
CA VAL A 52 20.73 -0.78 -6.60
C VAL A 52 20.42 0.45 -7.47
N ALA A 53 19.54 1.33 -7.01
CA ALA A 53 19.33 2.63 -7.65
C ALA A 53 18.94 3.68 -6.60
N ARG A 54 19.41 4.91 -6.77
CA ARG A 54 19.14 6.04 -5.87
C ARG A 54 18.60 7.21 -6.67
N PHE A 55 17.46 7.76 -6.24
CA PHE A 55 16.90 8.96 -6.85
C PHE A 55 17.52 10.22 -6.26
N ASP A 56 17.61 11.26 -7.11
CA ASP A 56 18.01 12.60 -6.70
C ASP A 56 16.85 13.27 -5.95
N VAL A 57 16.89 13.15 -4.62
CA VAL A 57 15.86 13.67 -3.73
C VAL A 57 15.78 15.20 -3.79
N ASP A 58 16.89 15.91 -4.07
CA ASP A 58 16.90 17.37 -4.15
C ASP A 58 16.02 17.92 -5.28
N GLN A 59 15.77 17.13 -6.34
CA GLN A 59 14.85 17.50 -7.40
C GLN A 59 13.40 17.12 -7.10
N LEU A 60 13.15 16.19 -6.18
CA LEU A 60 11.85 15.56 -5.95
C LEU A 60 11.16 15.99 -4.65
N HIS A 61 11.93 16.43 -3.66
CA HIS A 61 11.47 16.71 -2.29
C HIS A 61 11.29 18.21 -2.03
N ASP A 62 10.15 18.59 -1.47
CA ASP A 62 9.94 19.94 -0.95
C ASP A 62 10.37 20.03 0.51
N TYR A 63 11.62 20.44 0.74
CA TYR A 63 12.18 20.64 2.08
C TYR A 63 11.43 21.65 2.95
N ARG A 64 10.57 22.48 2.36
CA ARG A 64 9.76 23.45 3.11
C ARG A 64 8.47 22.84 3.61
N ALA A 65 7.89 21.91 2.85
CA ALA A 65 6.69 21.17 3.24
C ALA A 65 7.01 20.05 4.23
N ARG A 66 8.13 19.34 3.98
CA ARG A 66 8.58 18.20 4.79
C ARG A 66 10.03 18.40 5.21
N ARG A 67 10.24 19.07 6.35
CA ARG A 67 11.58 19.36 6.88
C ARG A 67 12.23 18.12 7.48
N PRO A 68 13.39 17.68 6.96
CA PRO A 68 14.15 16.62 7.61
C PRO A 68 14.63 17.04 9.00
N VAL A 69 14.83 16.07 9.87
CA VAL A 69 15.32 16.32 11.23
C VAL A 69 16.83 16.60 11.19
N MET A 70 17.25 17.57 11.99
CA MET A 70 18.66 17.82 12.27
C MET A 70 18.90 17.76 13.77
N HIS A 71 20.03 17.20 14.18
CA HIS A 71 20.44 17.11 15.58
C HIS A 71 21.40 18.23 15.92
N PHE A 72 21.05 19.00 16.94
CA PHE A 72 21.91 20.05 17.50
C PHE A 72 22.49 19.58 18.83
N ASP A 73 23.80 19.42 18.90
CA ASP A 73 24.48 18.97 20.11
C ASP A 73 25.26 20.16 20.72
N VAL A 74 24.78 20.62 21.86
CA VAL A 74 25.33 21.70 22.69
C VAL A 74 25.57 23.01 21.95
N ASP A 75 26.50 23.04 20.97
CA ASP A 75 26.96 24.24 20.25
C ASP A 75 27.16 24.02 18.74
N HIS A 76 26.81 22.85 18.20
CA HIS A 76 26.98 22.52 16.79
C HIS A 76 25.91 21.54 16.27
N TRP A 77 25.75 21.49 14.95
CA TRP A 77 24.94 20.49 14.26
C TRP A 77 25.75 19.19 14.15
N SER A 78 25.22 18.09 14.68
CA SER A 78 25.93 16.81 14.79
C SER A 78 25.46 15.78 13.78
N ASP A 79 24.20 15.86 13.33
CA ASP A 79 23.62 14.90 12.41
C ASP A 79 22.48 15.50 11.61
N TYR A 80 22.13 14.83 10.50
CA TYR A 80 21.08 15.23 9.58
C TYR A 80 20.41 14.00 8.94
N ASP A 81 19.13 13.83 9.20
CA ASP A 81 18.33 12.75 8.60
C ASP A 81 18.12 13.03 7.09
N THR A 82 19.09 12.59 6.29
CA THR A 82 19.02 12.78 4.83
C THR A 82 17.86 12.01 4.23
N PRO A 83 16.86 12.66 3.59
CA PRO A 83 15.80 11.95 2.90
C PRO A 83 16.38 11.03 1.83
N GLN A 84 15.87 9.82 1.73
CA GLN A 84 16.34 8.83 0.78
C GLN A 84 15.16 8.21 0.02
N LEU A 85 15.22 8.24 -1.31
CA LEU A 85 14.31 7.54 -2.20
C LEU A 85 15.15 6.61 -3.06
N ALA A 86 14.99 5.31 -2.86
CA ALA A 86 15.91 4.33 -3.45
C ALA A 86 15.21 3.01 -3.79
N VAL A 87 15.82 2.27 -4.70
CA VAL A 87 15.48 0.88 -5.01
C VAL A 87 16.47 -0.03 -4.29
N HIS A 88 15.96 -0.86 -3.40
CA HIS A 88 16.71 -1.84 -2.64
C HIS A 88 16.60 -3.22 -3.29
N LEU A 89 17.67 -4.00 -3.23
CA LEU A 89 17.67 -5.41 -3.55
C LEU A 89 17.42 -6.21 -2.27
N LEU A 90 16.44 -7.07 -2.32
CA LEU A 90 16.03 -7.93 -1.22
C LEU A 90 15.97 -9.38 -1.69
N HIS A 91 16.00 -10.31 -0.76
CA HIS A 91 15.81 -11.74 -1.02
C HIS A 91 14.70 -12.28 -0.12
N ASP A 92 13.89 -13.15 -0.67
CA ASP A 92 12.87 -13.86 0.10
C ASP A 92 13.47 -15.08 0.85
N GLN A 93 12.64 -15.86 1.54
CA GLN A 93 13.10 -17.05 2.28
C GLN A 93 13.67 -18.18 1.38
N ASP A 94 13.41 -18.14 0.10
CA ASP A 94 13.96 -19.08 -0.91
C ASP A 94 15.13 -18.46 -1.70
N GLU A 95 15.72 -17.37 -1.20
CA GLU A 95 16.80 -16.61 -1.86
C GLU A 95 16.38 -16.02 -3.23
N THR A 96 15.09 -15.88 -3.49
CA THR A 96 14.58 -15.26 -4.71
C THR A 96 14.76 -13.75 -4.64
N PRO A 97 15.51 -13.12 -5.59
CA PRO A 97 15.69 -11.67 -5.56
C PRO A 97 14.41 -10.93 -5.95
N PHE A 98 14.14 -9.87 -5.22
CA PHE A 98 13.10 -8.89 -5.54
C PHE A 98 13.56 -7.48 -5.18
N LEU A 99 12.86 -6.49 -5.66
CA LEU A 99 13.21 -5.09 -5.53
C LEU A 99 12.17 -4.36 -4.69
N LEU A 100 12.62 -3.37 -3.92
CA LEU A 100 11.76 -2.47 -3.16
C LEU A 100 12.14 -1.01 -3.44
N LEU A 101 11.26 -0.28 -4.10
CA LEU A 101 11.33 1.18 -4.19
C LEU A 101 10.71 1.75 -2.90
N ALA A 102 11.52 2.39 -2.10
CA ALA A 102 11.15 2.89 -0.78
C ALA A 102 11.66 4.32 -0.55
N GLY A 103 10.91 5.10 0.21
CA GLY A 103 11.26 6.47 0.58
C GLY A 103 10.06 7.41 0.49
N PRO A 104 10.31 8.73 0.61
CA PRO A 104 9.26 9.73 0.52
C PRO A 104 8.63 9.76 -0.88
N GLU A 105 7.30 9.89 -0.93
CA GLU A 105 6.63 10.23 -2.19
C GLU A 105 7.21 11.55 -2.74
N PRO A 106 7.54 11.65 -4.04
CA PRO A 106 7.93 12.91 -4.65
C PRO A 106 6.89 14.01 -4.45
N ASP A 107 7.32 15.21 -4.06
CA ASP A 107 6.44 16.38 -3.96
C ASP A 107 6.24 17.06 -5.32
N ALA A 108 7.13 16.78 -6.28
CA ALA A 108 7.14 17.39 -7.60
C ALA A 108 7.58 16.40 -8.68
N LEU A 109 7.43 16.81 -9.95
CA LEU A 109 7.93 16.09 -11.13
C LEU A 109 7.39 14.66 -11.29
N TRP A 110 6.19 14.38 -10.85
CA TRP A 110 5.58 13.04 -10.84
C TRP A 110 5.65 12.32 -12.19
N GLU A 111 5.36 13.00 -13.29
CA GLU A 111 5.45 12.41 -14.64
C GLU A 111 6.88 12.04 -15.02
N ARG A 112 7.86 12.89 -14.65
CA ARG A 112 9.27 12.60 -14.88
C ARG A 112 9.78 11.48 -14.00
N PHE A 113 9.39 11.46 -12.72
CA PHE A 113 9.69 10.38 -11.78
C PHE A 113 9.13 9.05 -12.26
N THR A 114 7.87 9.03 -12.67
CA THR A 114 7.24 7.82 -13.20
C THR A 114 7.94 7.32 -14.47
N ALA A 115 8.35 8.23 -15.36
CA ALA A 115 9.15 7.86 -16.52
C ALA A 115 10.54 7.30 -16.14
N ALA A 116 11.17 7.84 -15.08
CA ALA A 116 12.41 7.31 -14.53
C ALA A 116 12.22 5.89 -13.95
N VAL A 117 11.12 5.65 -13.21
CA VAL A 117 10.76 4.31 -12.74
C VAL A 117 10.55 3.34 -13.92
N ALA A 118 9.90 3.78 -15.00
CA ALA A 118 9.72 2.96 -16.19
C ALA A 118 11.06 2.55 -16.82
N LEU A 119 12.01 3.47 -16.91
CA LEU A 119 13.37 3.17 -17.37
C LEU A 119 14.10 2.17 -16.47
N LEU A 120 13.95 2.30 -15.14
CA LEU A 120 14.52 1.35 -14.18
C LEU A 120 13.90 -0.04 -14.37
N VAL A 121 12.58 -0.14 -14.49
CA VAL A 121 11.84 -1.39 -14.73
C VAL A 121 12.36 -2.09 -15.99
N GLU A 122 12.54 -1.35 -17.08
CA GLU A 122 13.10 -1.87 -18.33
C GLU A 122 14.56 -2.34 -18.16
N ARG A 123 15.43 -1.49 -17.59
CA ARG A 123 16.87 -1.79 -17.42
C ARG A 123 17.17 -2.94 -16.46
N LEU A 124 16.31 -3.12 -15.47
CA LEU A 124 16.44 -4.22 -14.49
C LEU A 124 15.70 -5.48 -14.93
N GLY A 125 14.95 -5.43 -16.03
CA GLY A 125 14.18 -6.58 -16.54
C GLY A 125 13.06 -7.00 -15.59
N VAL A 126 12.45 -6.05 -14.84
CA VAL A 126 11.36 -6.31 -13.90
C VAL A 126 10.15 -6.89 -14.62
N ARG A 127 9.63 -8.01 -14.12
CA ARG A 127 8.45 -8.66 -14.72
C ARG A 127 7.11 -8.09 -14.27
N MET A 128 7.07 -7.47 -13.09
CA MET A 128 5.85 -6.96 -12.47
C MET A 128 6.17 -5.89 -11.44
N VAL A 129 5.34 -4.86 -11.37
CA VAL A 129 5.42 -3.81 -10.35
C VAL A 129 4.20 -3.90 -9.43
N VAL A 130 4.40 -3.87 -8.12
CA VAL A 130 3.34 -4.00 -7.11
C VAL A 130 3.38 -2.82 -6.14
N GLY A 131 2.29 -2.06 -6.08
CA GLY A 131 2.10 -0.97 -5.13
C GLY A 131 1.36 -1.43 -3.87
N LEU A 132 1.75 -0.91 -2.72
CA LEU A 132 1.07 -1.14 -1.44
C LEU A 132 0.43 0.14 -0.94
N ASP A 133 -0.83 0.03 -0.50
CA ASP A 133 -1.61 1.12 0.06
C ASP A 133 -2.39 0.69 1.31
N ALA A 134 -2.72 1.65 2.18
CA ALA A 134 -3.63 1.45 3.29
C ALA A 134 -4.48 2.70 3.54
N PHE A 135 -5.78 2.53 3.69
CA PHE A 135 -6.70 3.65 3.83
C PHE A 135 -7.83 3.36 4.83
N PRO A 136 -8.39 4.41 5.49
CA PRO A 136 -9.48 4.23 6.42
C PRO A 136 -10.75 3.74 5.71
N MET A 137 -11.41 2.71 6.26
CA MET A 137 -12.68 2.23 5.76
C MET A 137 -13.54 1.68 6.91
N SER A 138 -14.86 1.65 6.73
CA SER A 138 -15.82 1.14 7.71
C SER A 138 -15.74 -0.40 7.85
N VAL A 139 -14.62 -0.88 8.37
CA VAL A 139 -14.36 -2.29 8.69
C VAL A 139 -14.01 -2.44 10.17
N PRO A 140 -14.33 -3.57 10.83
CA PRO A 140 -13.92 -3.82 12.21
C PRO A 140 -12.56 -4.55 12.25
N HIS A 141 -11.79 -4.37 13.33
CA HIS A 141 -10.56 -5.12 13.56
C HIS A 141 -10.79 -6.59 13.94
N THR A 142 -12.01 -6.93 14.37
CA THR A 142 -12.42 -8.27 14.82
C THR A 142 -12.77 -9.22 13.67
N ARG A 143 -12.68 -8.78 12.43
CA ARG A 143 -12.87 -9.61 11.22
C ARG A 143 -11.60 -9.60 10.38
N PRO A 144 -11.42 -10.60 9.49
CA PRO A 144 -10.31 -10.62 8.56
C PRO A 144 -10.22 -9.29 7.79
N THR A 145 -9.03 -8.70 7.72
CA THR A 145 -8.81 -7.48 6.93
C THR A 145 -9.07 -7.80 5.46
N PRO A 146 -10.07 -7.19 4.82
CA PRO A 146 -10.29 -7.39 3.40
C PRO A 146 -9.12 -6.75 2.64
N ILE A 147 -8.72 -7.37 1.53
CA ILE A 147 -7.71 -6.79 0.65
C ILE A 147 -8.39 -6.39 -0.65
N ILE A 148 -8.04 -5.21 -1.16
CA ILE A 148 -8.43 -4.74 -2.48
C ILE A 148 -7.26 -4.98 -3.41
N VAL A 149 -7.52 -5.69 -4.52
CA VAL A 149 -6.53 -5.94 -5.56
C VAL A 149 -7.04 -5.34 -6.87
N HIS A 150 -6.18 -4.60 -7.53
CA HIS A 150 -6.42 -4.03 -8.86
C HIS A 150 -5.13 -4.08 -9.69
N GLY A 151 -5.18 -3.77 -10.97
CA GLY A 151 -3.98 -3.82 -11.79
C GLY A 151 -4.22 -3.61 -13.27
N SER A 152 -3.16 -3.67 -14.06
CA SER A 152 -3.15 -3.36 -15.49
C SER A 152 -3.98 -4.34 -16.33
N ARG A 153 -4.11 -5.58 -15.93
CA ARG A 153 -4.90 -6.59 -16.64
C ARG A 153 -5.53 -7.61 -15.70
N ARG A 154 -6.73 -8.03 -16.04
CA ARG A 154 -7.61 -8.85 -15.19
C ARG A 154 -7.02 -10.22 -14.84
N GLU A 155 -6.22 -10.78 -15.72
CA GLU A 155 -5.59 -12.11 -15.55
C GLU A 155 -4.68 -12.18 -14.31
N LEU A 156 -4.07 -11.06 -13.89
CA LEU A 156 -3.20 -10.99 -12.73
C LEU A 156 -3.94 -11.20 -11.39
N PHE A 157 -5.26 -11.00 -11.39
CA PHE A 157 -6.13 -11.12 -10.22
C PHE A 157 -7.50 -11.70 -10.59
N ALA A 158 -7.52 -12.71 -11.47
CA ALA A 158 -8.74 -13.31 -12.00
C ALA A 158 -9.67 -13.90 -10.93
N ASP A 159 -9.09 -14.39 -9.84
CA ASP A 159 -9.77 -14.92 -8.65
C ASP A 159 -10.35 -13.83 -7.74
N TYR A 160 -9.87 -12.59 -7.86
CA TYR A 160 -10.36 -11.46 -7.06
C TYR A 160 -11.64 -10.90 -7.64
N ARG A 161 -12.63 -10.66 -6.79
CA ARG A 161 -13.87 -9.95 -7.17
C ARG A 161 -13.84 -8.54 -6.62
N ALA A 162 -13.93 -7.57 -7.52
CA ALA A 162 -14.07 -6.18 -7.13
C ALA A 162 -15.42 -5.97 -6.42
N TRP A 163 -15.38 -5.33 -5.27
CA TRP A 163 -16.55 -4.97 -4.46
C TRP A 163 -16.70 -3.44 -4.32
N LEU A 164 -15.73 -2.68 -4.83
CA LEU A 164 -15.83 -1.24 -5.00
C LEU A 164 -16.28 -0.93 -6.42
N GLY A 165 -17.27 -0.04 -6.53
CA GLY A 165 -17.68 0.54 -7.81
C GLY A 165 -16.72 1.64 -8.27
N GLN A 166 -17.20 2.51 -9.17
CA GLN A 166 -16.41 3.66 -9.62
C GLN A 166 -16.31 4.70 -8.51
N ILE A 167 -15.08 5.06 -8.12
CA ILE A 167 -14.80 6.07 -7.11
C ILE A 167 -13.77 7.07 -7.63
N MET A 168 -13.77 8.28 -7.07
CA MET A 168 -12.72 9.27 -7.30
C MET A 168 -11.87 9.37 -6.04
N VAL A 169 -10.55 9.22 -6.20
CA VAL A 169 -9.58 9.32 -5.11
C VAL A 169 -8.53 10.37 -5.45
N PRO A 170 -7.92 11.02 -4.45
CA PRO A 170 -6.73 11.83 -4.70
C PRO A 170 -5.64 10.98 -5.35
N ALA A 171 -4.97 11.55 -6.34
CA ALA A 171 -3.85 10.87 -6.98
C ALA A 171 -2.64 10.80 -6.05
N SER A 172 -1.81 9.77 -6.26
CA SER A 172 -0.47 9.64 -5.66
C SER A 172 0.55 9.32 -6.75
N ALA A 173 1.83 9.54 -6.46
CA ALA A 173 2.90 9.13 -7.38
C ALA A 173 2.90 7.60 -7.57
N GLY A 174 2.56 6.81 -6.53
CA GLY A 174 2.39 5.36 -6.62
C GLY A 174 1.28 4.95 -7.60
N HIS A 175 0.09 5.56 -7.50
CA HIS A 175 -1.00 5.31 -8.43
C HIS A 175 -0.65 5.74 -9.88
N LEU A 176 0.12 6.82 -10.01
CA LEU A 176 0.59 7.26 -11.33
C LEU A 176 1.58 6.28 -11.94
N ILE A 177 2.49 5.68 -11.16
CA ILE A 177 3.38 4.59 -11.59
C ILE A 177 2.52 3.44 -12.15
N GLU A 178 1.56 2.94 -11.39
CA GLU A 178 0.69 1.85 -11.82
C GLU A 178 -0.01 2.18 -13.14
N TYR A 179 -0.65 3.35 -13.20
CA TYR A 179 -1.39 3.79 -14.38
C TYR A 179 -0.52 3.91 -15.63
N ARG A 180 0.65 4.54 -15.52
CA ARG A 180 1.54 4.77 -16.68
C ARG A 180 2.24 3.49 -17.14
N LEU A 181 2.74 2.67 -16.21
CA LEU A 181 3.37 1.40 -16.52
C LEU A 181 2.36 0.42 -17.13
N GLY A 182 1.15 0.34 -16.56
CA GLY A 182 0.07 -0.48 -17.13
C GLY A 182 -0.30 -0.04 -18.54
N ALA A 183 -0.41 1.26 -18.82
CA ALA A 183 -0.65 1.80 -20.15
C ALA A 183 0.51 1.50 -21.13
N ALA A 184 1.73 1.33 -20.63
CA ALA A 184 2.90 0.91 -21.42
C ALA A 184 2.99 -0.62 -21.61
N GLY A 185 2.05 -1.40 -21.08
CA GLY A 185 2.00 -2.85 -21.21
C GLY A 185 2.84 -3.62 -20.19
N ILE A 186 3.30 -2.95 -19.13
CA ILE A 186 4.00 -3.59 -18.00
C ILE A 186 2.95 -4.11 -17.02
N ASP A 187 3.15 -5.30 -16.49
CA ASP A 187 2.28 -5.88 -15.48
C ASP A 187 2.37 -5.08 -14.18
N THR A 188 1.25 -4.49 -13.76
CA THR A 188 1.15 -3.77 -12.49
C THR A 188 0.01 -4.32 -11.64
N LEU A 189 0.23 -4.34 -10.33
CA LEU A 189 -0.78 -4.62 -9.30
C LEU A 189 -0.75 -3.53 -8.23
N GLY A 190 -1.93 -3.12 -7.77
CA GLY A 190 -2.10 -2.41 -6.52
C GLY A 190 -2.76 -3.32 -5.49
N ILE A 191 -2.22 -3.35 -4.29
CA ILE A 191 -2.72 -4.11 -3.15
C ILE A 191 -2.98 -3.13 -2.02
N ALA A 192 -4.24 -2.97 -1.66
CA ALA A 192 -4.63 -1.99 -0.66
C ALA A 192 -5.38 -2.64 0.52
N ALA A 193 -5.01 -2.24 1.73
CA ALA A 193 -5.63 -2.70 2.97
C ALA A 193 -6.56 -1.65 3.56
N PRO A 194 -7.87 -1.91 3.65
CA PRO A 194 -8.78 -1.15 4.48
C PRO A 194 -8.45 -1.29 5.96
N VAL A 195 -8.39 -0.17 6.67
CA VAL A 195 -8.10 -0.09 8.10
C VAL A 195 -9.29 0.50 8.84
N PRO A 196 -9.67 -0.04 10.03
CA PRO A 196 -10.73 0.53 10.83
C PRO A 196 -10.52 2.03 11.09
N PRO A 197 -11.55 2.89 10.98
CA PRO A 197 -11.38 4.34 11.13
C PRO A 197 -10.81 4.76 12.48
N TYR A 198 -11.16 4.04 13.54
CA TYR A 198 -10.66 4.29 14.91
C TYR A 198 -9.20 3.84 15.12
N LEU A 199 -8.60 3.10 14.18
CA LEU A 199 -7.19 2.69 14.17
C LEU A 199 -6.36 3.41 13.10
N ALA A 200 -6.97 4.30 12.32
CA ALA A 200 -6.30 4.93 11.17
C ALA A 200 -5.02 5.71 11.55
N GLN A 201 -4.97 6.25 12.77
CA GLN A 201 -3.82 7.03 13.28
C GLN A 201 -2.92 6.24 14.25
N ALA A 202 -3.25 4.98 14.54
CA ALA A 202 -2.46 4.08 15.37
C ALA A 202 -1.75 3.05 14.50
N GLU A 203 -0.73 2.37 15.04
CA GLU A 203 -0.15 1.23 14.33
C GLU A 203 -1.10 0.03 14.34
N PHE A 204 -1.35 -0.53 13.17
CA PHE A 204 -2.22 -1.69 12.97
C PHE A 204 -1.49 -2.77 12.15
N PRO A 205 -0.62 -3.57 12.77
CA PRO A 205 0.19 -4.59 12.12
C PRO A 205 -0.62 -5.63 11.33
N THR A 206 -1.87 -5.90 11.74
CA THR A 206 -2.78 -6.81 11.04
C THR A 206 -2.95 -6.42 9.56
N ALA A 207 -3.05 -5.12 9.26
CA ALA A 207 -3.17 -4.64 7.89
C ALA A 207 -1.85 -4.84 7.11
N ALA A 208 -0.71 -4.56 7.73
CA ALA A 208 0.61 -4.79 7.13
C ALA A 208 0.84 -6.28 6.82
N LEU A 209 0.47 -7.17 7.74
CA LEU A 209 0.49 -8.62 7.52
C LEU A 209 -0.39 -9.04 6.34
N ALA A 210 -1.60 -8.49 6.25
CA ALA A 210 -2.51 -8.79 5.17
C ALA A 210 -1.92 -8.33 3.81
N LEU A 211 -1.29 -7.15 3.74
CA LEU A 211 -0.59 -6.67 2.55
C LEU A 211 0.53 -7.63 2.13
N LEU A 212 1.46 -7.96 3.03
CA LEU A 212 2.61 -8.81 2.70
C LEU A 212 2.20 -10.24 2.32
N ARG A 213 1.18 -10.80 2.96
CA ARG A 213 0.62 -12.11 2.59
C ARG A 213 0.01 -12.10 1.19
N GLU A 214 -0.71 -11.04 0.84
CA GLU A 214 -1.27 -10.88 -0.50
C GLU A 214 -0.16 -10.69 -1.55
N VAL A 215 0.88 -9.91 -1.25
CA VAL A 215 2.09 -9.82 -2.11
C VAL A 215 2.62 -11.23 -2.39
N GLY A 216 2.85 -12.03 -1.36
CA GLY A 216 3.32 -13.41 -1.51
C GLY A 216 2.40 -14.25 -2.39
N ALA A 217 1.08 -14.17 -2.17
CA ALA A 217 0.09 -14.91 -2.95
C ALA A 217 0.08 -14.52 -4.44
N ARG A 218 0.29 -13.24 -4.77
CA ARG A 218 0.25 -12.72 -6.16
C ARG A 218 1.57 -12.85 -6.90
N THR A 219 2.68 -12.80 -6.19
CA THR A 219 4.00 -12.76 -6.80
C THR A 219 4.76 -14.09 -6.74
N GLY A 220 4.36 -14.96 -5.81
CA GLY A 220 5.06 -16.19 -5.48
C GLY A 220 6.24 -16.00 -4.51
N LEU A 221 6.47 -14.77 -4.02
CA LEU A 221 7.53 -14.49 -3.03
C LEU A 221 7.19 -15.07 -1.66
N ARG A 222 8.18 -15.63 -0.99
CA ARG A 222 8.07 -16.14 0.39
C ARG A 222 8.66 -15.12 1.37
N LEU A 223 7.90 -14.07 1.65
CA LEU A 223 8.32 -13.00 2.55
C LEU A 223 8.35 -13.47 4.00
N ASP A 224 9.40 -13.10 4.74
CA ASP A 224 9.46 -13.34 6.19
C ASP A 224 8.62 -12.26 6.91
N VAL A 225 7.55 -12.69 7.54
CA VAL A 225 6.63 -11.84 8.31
C VAL A 225 6.59 -12.18 9.79
N SER A 226 7.47 -13.08 10.26
CA SER A 226 7.44 -13.62 11.62
C SER A 226 7.52 -12.54 12.70
N SER A 227 8.44 -11.59 12.55
CA SER A 227 8.58 -10.48 13.49
C SER A 227 7.34 -9.59 13.56
N LEU A 228 6.64 -9.43 12.44
CA LEU A 228 5.40 -8.64 12.39
C LEU A 228 4.22 -9.40 13.01
N GLU A 229 4.19 -10.73 12.89
CA GLU A 229 3.19 -11.59 13.55
C GLU A 229 3.28 -11.50 15.08
N ASP A 230 4.51 -11.46 15.63
CA ASP A 230 4.73 -11.29 17.06
C ASP A 230 4.19 -9.93 17.55
N VAL A 231 4.46 -8.85 16.81
CA VAL A 231 3.95 -7.50 17.13
C VAL A 231 2.42 -7.43 16.99
N ASP A 232 1.85 -8.04 15.96
CA ASP A 232 0.39 -8.07 15.73
C ASP A 232 -0.36 -8.68 16.90
N SER A 233 0.13 -9.80 17.43
CA SER A 233 -0.52 -10.49 18.56
C SER A 233 -0.68 -9.56 19.77
N GLY A 234 0.39 -8.89 20.19
CA GLY A 234 0.36 -7.96 21.33
C GLY A 234 -0.50 -6.72 21.05
N THR A 235 -0.48 -6.21 19.83
CA THR A 235 -1.26 -5.04 19.43
C THR A 235 -2.76 -5.35 19.43
N ARG A 236 -3.18 -6.49 18.92
CA ARG A 236 -4.59 -6.90 18.93
C ARG A 236 -5.13 -7.02 20.35
N GLU A 237 -4.38 -7.65 21.28
CA GLU A 237 -4.77 -7.72 22.69
C GLU A 237 -4.90 -6.32 23.34
N ALA A 238 -4.07 -5.36 22.94
CA ALA A 238 -4.16 -4.00 23.44
C ALA A 238 -5.42 -3.29 22.90
N ILE A 239 -5.72 -3.45 21.60
CA ILE A 239 -6.92 -2.91 20.95
C ILE A 239 -8.18 -3.49 21.62
N ASP A 240 -8.25 -4.81 21.81
CA ASP A 240 -9.39 -5.48 22.43
C ASP A 240 -9.66 -4.97 23.87
N ARG A 241 -8.58 -4.71 24.63
CA ARG A 241 -8.70 -4.13 25.98
C ARG A 241 -9.23 -2.68 25.94
N GLU A 242 -8.75 -1.86 25.02
CA GLU A 242 -9.18 -0.47 24.88
C GLU A 242 -10.64 -0.40 24.41
N VAL A 243 -11.02 -1.19 23.44
CA VAL A 243 -12.41 -1.28 22.97
C VAL A 243 -13.35 -1.73 24.10
N SER A 244 -12.95 -2.77 24.88
CA SER A 244 -13.74 -3.29 25.99
C SER A 244 -13.89 -2.27 27.15
N ALA A 245 -12.96 -1.34 27.28
CA ALA A 245 -13.01 -0.29 28.30
C ALA A 245 -13.92 0.91 27.92
N SER A 246 -14.40 0.98 26.66
CA SER A 246 -15.24 2.06 26.16
C SER A 246 -16.55 1.52 25.60
N GLU A 247 -17.69 1.92 26.19
CA GLU A 247 -19.02 1.56 25.68
C GLU A 247 -19.25 2.10 24.26
N GLU A 248 -18.74 3.31 23.97
CA GLU A 248 -18.84 3.93 22.64
C GLU A 248 -18.08 3.13 21.58
N LEU A 249 -16.82 2.77 21.85
CA LEU A 249 -16.01 1.96 20.93
C LEU A 249 -16.62 0.55 20.76
N THR A 250 -17.12 -0.05 21.83
CA THR A 250 -17.79 -1.36 21.78
C THR A 250 -19.02 -1.31 20.85
N ALA A 251 -19.84 -0.26 20.99
CA ALA A 251 -21.03 -0.08 20.15
C ALA A 251 -20.65 0.18 18.67
N LEU A 252 -19.59 0.97 18.42
CA LEU A 252 -19.06 1.23 17.09
C LEU A 252 -18.56 -0.06 16.44
N VAL A 253 -17.72 -0.84 17.13
CA VAL A 253 -17.19 -2.11 16.61
C VAL A 253 -18.35 -3.06 16.29
N ALA A 254 -19.33 -3.22 17.18
CA ALA A 254 -20.48 -4.05 16.92
C ALA A 254 -21.32 -3.59 15.71
N ALA A 255 -21.41 -2.29 15.45
CA ALA A 255 -22.08 -1.79 14.24
C ALA A 255 -21.29 -2.13 12.97
N LEU A 256 -19.97 -1.93 12.99
CA LEU A 256 -19.07 -2.29 11.87
C LEU A 256 -19.06 -3.79 11.59
N GLU A 257 -19.10 -4.63 12.63
CA GLU A 257 -19.22 -6.10 12.48
C GLU A 257 -20.50 -6.48 11.73
N ARG A 258 -21.65 -5.93 12.14
CA ARG A 258 -22.92 -6.19 11.45
C ARG A 258 -22.89 -5.79 9.98
N GLN A 259 -22.31 -4.61 9.69
CA GLN A 259 -22.16 -4.14 8.32
C GLN A 259 -21.26 -5.07 7.50
N TYR A 260 -20.10 -5.44 8.06
CA TYR A 260 -19.15 -6.36 7.42
C TYR A 260 -19.79 -7.72 7.14
N ASP A 261 -20.43 -8.31 8.14
CA ASP A 261 -21.05 -9.63 8.03
C ASP A 261 -22.20 -9.64 7.01
N THR A 262 -22.97 -8.54 6.92
CA THR A 262 -24.02 -8.35 5.92
C THR A 262 -23.43 -8.28 4.50
N ALA A 263 -22.39 -7.47 4.29
CA ALA A 263 -21.72 -7.35 3.01
C ALA A 263 -21.07 -8.67 2.57
N ALA A 264 -20.43 -9.38 3.51
CA ALA A 264 -19.83 -10.69 3.26
C ALA A 264 -20.88 -11.77 2.92
N ALA A 265 -22.07 -11.70 3.53
CA ALA A 265 -23.19 -12.61 3.20
C ALA A 265 -23.74 -12.31 1.81
N ALA A 266 -23.96 -11.04 1.46
CA ALA A 266 -24.41 -10.62 0.13
C ALA A 266 -23.43 -11.07 -0.97
N ALA A 267 -22.13 -10.87 -0.74
CA ALA A 267 -21.09 -11.32 -1.68
C ALA A 267 -21.12 -12.85 -1.89
N ARG A 268 -21.36 -13.63 -0.84
CA ARG A 268 -21.50 -15.11 -0.94
C ARG A 268 -22.73 -15.52 -1.71
N THR A 269 -23.86 -14.83 -1.54
CA THR A 269 -25.13 -15.11 -2.24
C THR A 269 -24.99 -14.79 -3.73
N ALA A 270 -24.40 -13.64 -4.09
CA ALA A 270 -24.12 -13.27 -5.47
C ALA A 270 -23.18 -14.28 -6.18
N ILE A 271 -22.31 -14.93 -5.42
CA ILE A 271 -21.45 -16.02 -5.91
C ILE A 271 -22.28 -17.28 -6.23
N ALA A 272 -23.25 -17.61 -5.40
CA ALA A 272 -24.08 -18.81 -5.55
C ALA A 272 -25.08 -18.69 -6.73
N ASP A 273 -25.59 -17.49 -6.98
CA ASP A 273 -26.62 -17.24 -7.98
C ASP A 273 -26.07 -16.89 -9.38
N GLY A 274 -24.75 -16.68 -9.53
CA GLY A 274 -24.10 -16.35 -10.81
C GLY A 274 -24.45 -14.96 -11.38
N ASP A 275 -25.33 -14.22 -10.71
CA ASP A 275 -25.76 -12.87 -11.06
C ASP A 275 -25.03 -11.84 -10.17
N LEU A 276 -24.25 -10.96 -10.80
CA LEU A 276 -23.68 -9.80 -10.13
C LEU A 276 -24.67 -8.64 -10.28
N PRO A 277 -25.06 -7.96 -9.15
CA PRO A 277 -25.76 -6.70 -9.27
C PRO A 277 -24.94 -5.73 -10.11
N SER A 278 -25.57 -5.10 -11.08
CA SER A 278 -24.93 -4.05 -11.88
C SER A 278 -24.55 -2.86 -11.00
N ALA A 279 -23.56 -2.06 -11.44
CA ALA A 279 -23.19 -0.83 -10.75
C ALA A 279 -24.40 0.10 -10.51
N ASP A 280 -25.40 0.07 -11.37
CA ASP A 280 -26.64 0.83 -11.27
C ASP A 280 -27.56 0.28 -10.16
N GLU A 281 -27.59 -1.03 -9.96
CA GLU A 281 -28.39 -1.67 -8.88
C GLU A 281 -27.77 -1.39 -7.49
N LEU A 282 -26.43 -1.44 -7.37
CA LEU A 282 -25.71 -1.05 -6.15
C LEU A 282 -25.85 0.44 -5.85
N GLY A 283 -25.82 1.29 -6.89
CA GLY A 283 -26.07 2.73 -6.78
C GLY A 283 -27.48 3.01 -6.28
N ALA A 284 -28.49 2.34 -6.83
CA ALA A 284 -29.89 2.50 -6.44
C ALA A 284 -30.19 1.96 -5.02
N GLU A 285 -29.42 0.95 -4.56
CA GLU A 285 -29.55 0.43 -3.19
C GLU A 285 -28.91 1.35 -2.15
N LEU A 286 -27.77 1.96 -2.49
CA LEU A 286 -27.13 2.98 -1.68
C LEU A 286 -28.00 4.26 -1.58
N GLU A 287 -28.60 4.69 -2.71
CA GLU A 287 -29.52 5.83 -2.71
C GLU A 287 -30.77 5.56 -1.89
N ARG A 288 -31.33 4.35 -1.93
CA ARG A 288 -32.44 3.93 -1.07
C ARG A 288 -32.09 3.97 0.40
N PHE A 289 -30.91 3.43 0.76
CA PHE A 289 -30.42 3.43 2.12
C PHE A 289 -30.22 4.87 2.67
N LEU A 290 -29.61 5.74 1.86
CA LEU A 290 -29.45 7.17 2.23
C LEU A 290 -30.77 7.92 2.33
N ALA A 291 -31.76 7.60 1.49
CA ALA A 291 -33.08 8.18 1.54
C ALA A 291 -33.94 7.68 2.74
N GLU A 292 -33.70 6.46 3.21
CA GLU A 292 -34.32 5.92 4.42
C GLU A 292 -33.74 6.55 5.68
N GLN A 293 -32.43 6.78 5.75
CA GLN A 293 -31.79 7.49 6.87
C GLN A 293 -32.23 8.95 6.95
N SER A 294 -32.41 9.62 5.82
CA SER A 294 -32.88 11.04 5.81
C SER A 294 -34.36 11.22 6.11
N ARG A 295 -35.16 10.15 6.20
CA ARG A 295 -36.59 10.18 6.61
C ARG A 295 -36.81 9.80 8.06
N GLY A 296 -35.76 9.39 8.77
CA GLY A 296 -35.80 8.99 10.19
C GLY A 296 -35.37 10.10 11.15
N GLU A 297 -35.05 11.30 10.63
CA GLU A 297 -34.93 12.56 11.38
C GLU A 297 -36.20 13.43 11.13
#